data_013345d3952fbe346e95910aec5646c2
#
_entry.id   013345d3952fbe346e95910aec5646c2
#
_cell.length_a   1.000
_cell.length_b   1.000
_cell.length_c   1.000
_cell.angle_alpha   90.00
_cell.angle_beta   90.00
_cell.angle_gamma   90.00
#
_symmetry.space_group_name_H-M   'P 1'
#
loop_
_entity.id
_entity.type
_entity.pdbx_description
1 polymer ?
#
loop_
_entity_poly.entity_id
_entity_poly.type
_entity_poly.pdbx_seq_one_letter_code
_entity_poly.pdbx_strand_id
1 'polypeptide(L)'
;LVFTEIRQKIFEIIIKYKKPIKAYEILDVFTEVTGKRAHPPTIYRAIDFLIENGFIHKLNSINSYVGCFHPKVHKECYFLICKICNIYQECCDKNLTENIFKSANKRDFIVSNTTLEIEGHCNDCIQK
;
A
#
# COMPACT_ATOMS: atom_id res chain seq x y z
N LEU A 1 12.72 -7.32 15.16
CA LEU A 1 12.40 -6.85 13.80
C LEU A 1 13.70 -6.57 13.05
N VAL A 2 14.08 -7.48 12.16
CA VAL A 2 15.34 -7.37 11.44
C VAL A 2 15.09 -6.76 10.05
N PHE A 3 15.63 -5.56 9.87
CA PHE A 3 15.61 -4.88 8.58
C PHE A 3 16.88 -5.23 7.82
N THR A 4 16.78 -6.24 6.96
CA THR A 4 17.92 -6.63 6.12
C THR A 4 18.23 -5.54 5.11
N GLU A 5 19.42 -5.59 4.52
CA GLU A 5 19.82 -4.62 3.49
C GLU A 5 18.84 -4.60 2.31
N ILE A 6 18.37 -5.78 1.89
CA ILE A 6 17.40 -5.88 0.79
C ILE A 6 16.07 -5.25 1.18
N ARG A 7 15.56 -5.55 2.38
CA ARG A 7 14.30 -4.98 2.87
C ARG A 7 14.36 -3.46 2.94
N GLN A 8 15.46 -2.94 3.46
CA GLN A 8 15.66 -1.49 3.54
C GLN A 8 15.70 -0.86 2.15
N LYS A 9 16.39 -1.47 1.21
CA LYS A 9 16.50 -0.94 -0.15
C LYS A 9 15.13 -0.93 -0.85
N ILE A 10 14.35 -2.00 -0.72
CA ILE A 10 13.02 -2.07 -1.31
C ILE A 10 12.10 -1.01 -0.69
N PHE A 11 12.16 -0.85 0.63
CA PHE A 11 11.37 0.18 1.31
C PHE A 11 11.71 1.58 0.80
N GLU A 12 12.99 1.89 0.67
CA GLU A 12 13.45 3.18 0.14
C GLU A 12 12.94 3.43 -1.28
N ILE A 13 12.97 2.41 -2.12
CA ILE A 13 12.48 2.51 -3.50
C ILE A 13 11.00 2.89 -3.52
N ILE A 14 10.19 2.21 -2.70
CA ILE A 14 8.75 2.46 -2.65
C ILE A 14 8.45 3.86 -2.13
N ILE A 15 9.14 4.29 -1.08
CA ILE A 15 8.94 5.62 -0.48
C ILE A 15 9.33 6.74 -1.45
N LYS A 16 10.43 6.57 -2.17
CA LYS A 16 10.96 7.63 -3.05
C LYS A 16 10.23 7.74 -4.38
N TYR A 17 9.46 6.72 -4.75
CA TYR A 17 8.80 6.69 -6.05
C TYR A 17 7.69 7.74 -6.21
N LYS A 18 7.11 8.22 -5.11
CA LYS A 18 6.10 9.28 -5.05
C LYS A 18 4.74 8.96 -5.68
N LYS A 19 4.58 7.80 -6.27
CA LYS A 19 3.31 7.30 -6.80
C LYS A 19 3.25 5.79 -6.58
N PRO A 20 2.10 5.15 -6.75
CA PRO A 20 2.03 3.69 -6.61
C PRO A 20 2.99 3.01 -7.57
N ILE A 21 3.75 2.03 -7.07
CA ILE A 21 4.76 1.33 -7.86
C ILE A 21 4.38 -0.15 -7.98
N LYS A 22 4.48 -0.69 -9.17
CA LYS A 22 4.18 -2.10 -9.44
C LYS A 22 5.40 -2.98 -9.12
N ALA A 23 5.14 -4.27 -8.88
CA ALA A 23 6.21 -5.20 -8.53
C ALA A 23 7.33 -5.25 -9.58
N TYR A 24 6.97 -5.29 -10.87
CA TYR A 24 8.00 -5.32 -11.91
C TYR A 24 8.83 -4.04 -11.94
N GLU A 25 8.22 -2.90 -11.63
CA GLU A 25 8.94 -1.64 -11.55
C GLU A 25 9.92 -1.63 -10.36
N ILE A 26 9.52 -2.25 -9.25
CA ILE A 26 10.41 -2.40 -8.09
C ILE A 26 11.64 -3.21 -8.49
N LEU A 27 11.44 -4.32 -9.22
CA LEU A 27 12.54 -5.15 -9.70
C LEU A 27 13.49 -4.36 -10.60
N ASP A 28 12.95 -3.58 -11.52
CA ASP A 28 13.75 -2.77 -12.44
C ASP A 28 14.56 -1.71 -11.70
N VAL A 29 13.91 -0.98 -10.79
CA VAL A 29 14.58 0.08 -10.02
C VAL A 29 15.64 -0.52 -9.10
N PHE A 30 15.36 -1.68 -8.49
CA PHE A 30 16.33 -2.36 -7.63
C PHE A 30 17.60 -2.70 -8.41
N THR A 31 17.43 -3.28 -9.60
CA THR A 31 18.57 -3.64 -10.46
C THR A 31 19.36 -2.39 -10.85
N GLU A 32 18.67 -1.31 -11.19
CA GLU A 32 19.28 -0.06 -11.60
C GLU A 32 20.06 0.59 -10.47
N VAL A 33 19.47 0.64 -9.27
CA VAL A 33 20.06 1.32 -8.11
C VAL A 33 21.22 0.54 -7.50
N THR A 34 21.10 -0.79 -7.44
CA THR A 34 22.12 -1.63 -6.78
C THR A 34 23.17 -2.16 -7.75
N GLY A 35 22.90 -2.15 -9.05
CA GLY A 35 23.77 -2.78 -10.04
C GLY A 35 23.77 -4.28 -9.95
N LYS A 36 22.93 -4.88 -9.11
CA LYS A 36 22.80 -6.31 -8.94
C LYS A 36 21.53 -6.81 -9.58
N ARG A 37 21.58 -8.00 -10.18
CA ARG A 37 20.40 -8.61 -10.77
C ARG A 37 19.35 -8.86 -9.68
N ALA A 38 18.13 -8.39 -9.90
CA ALA A 38 17.03 -8.64 -9.00
C ALA A 38 16.62 -10.12 -9.08
N HIS A 39 16.52 -10.77 -7.93
CA HIS A 39 16.05 -12.15 -7.83
C HIS A 39 14.58 -12.09 -7.37
N PRO A 40 13.60 -12.33 -8.26
CA PRO A 40 12.20 -12.08 -7.94
C PRO A 40 11.69 -12.70 -6.63
N PRO A 41 11.95 -13.99 -6.32
CA PRO A 41 11.48 -14.53 -5.03
C PRO A 41 11.99 -13.78 -3.83
N THR A 42 13.25 -13.34 -3.85
CA THR A 42 13.87 -12.59 -2.75
C THR A 42 13.18 -11.22 -2.61
N ILE A 43 12.91 -10.56 -3.72
CA ILE A 43 12.25 -9.25 -3.72
C ILE A 43 10.81 -9.37 -3.21
N TYR A 44 10.06 -10.38 -3.67
CA TYR A 44 8.68 -10.60 -3.21
C TYR A 44 8.62 -10.90 -1.71
N ARG A 45 9.57 -11.66 -1.18
CA ARG A 45 9.64 -11.91 0.27
C ARG A 45 9.88 -10.63 1.06
N ALA A 46 10.72 -9.74 0.53
CA ALA A 46 10.95 -8.44 1.15
C ALA A 46 9.69 -7.59 1.14
N ILE A 47 8.96 -7.57 0.03
CA ILE A 47 7.69 -6.86 -0.09
C ILE A 47 6.67 -7.40 0.93
N ASP A 48 6.53 -8.72 1.00
CA ASP A 48 5.60 -9.36 1.94
C ASP A 48 5.94 -9.02 3.39
N PHE A 49 7.22 -9.02 3.73
CA PHE A 49 7.68 -8.62 5.05
C PHE A 49 7.26 -7.18 5.37
N LEU A 50 7.43 -6.27 4.42
CA LEU A 50 7.09 -4.86 4.61
C LEU A 50 5.59 -4.67 4.78
N ILE A 51 4.77 -5.42 4.05
CA ILE A 51 3.31 -5.39 4.19
C ILE A 51 2.90 -5.92 5.56
N GLU A 52 3.41 -7.07 5.95
CA GLU A 52 3.06 -7.72 7.22
C GLU A 52 3.40 -6.85 8.43
N ASN A 53 4.47 -6.09 8.33
CA ASN A 53 4.93 -5.23 9.42
C ASN A 53 4.44 -3.78 9.29
N GLY A 54 3.56 -3.50 8.36
CA GLY A 54 2.89 -2.21 8.27
C GLY A 54 3.69 -1.08 7.68
N PHE A 55 4.81 -1.36 7.02
CA PHE A 55 5.64 -0.32 6.40
C PHE A 55 5.11 0.15 5.05
N ILE A 56 4.44 -0.73 4.35
CA ILE A 56 3.84 -0.42 3.05
C ILE A 56 2.44 -1.02 2.95
N HIS A 57 1.67 -0.53 1.99
CA HIS A 57 0.34 -1.07 1.67
C HIS A 57 0.31 -1.55 0.23
N LYS A 58 -0.49 -2.57 -0.03
CA LYS A 58 -0.79 -2.98 -1.39
C LYS A 58 -2.15 -2.42 -1.77
N LEU A 59 -2.20 -1.67 -2.87
CA LEU A 59 -3.45 -1.20 -3.45
C LEU A 59 -3.90 -2.23 -4.48
N ASN A 60 -4.84 -3.08 -4.08
CA ASN A 60 -5.25 -4.23 -4.88
C ASN A 60 -5.92 -3.83 -6.20
N SER A 61 -6.67 -2.73 -6.21
CA SER A 61 -7.38 -2.28 -7.40
C SER A 61 -6.45 -1.89 -8.55
N ILE A 62 -5.24 -1.44 -8.25
CA ILE A 62 -4.26 -1.06 -9.26
C ILE A 62 -2.99 -1.92 -9.18
N ASN A 63 -3.01 -2.97 -8.38
CA ASN A 63 -1.91 -3.93 -8.21
C ASN A 63 -0.56 -3.24 -7.99
N SER A 64 -0.53 -2.30 -7.06
CA SER A 64 0.64 -1.47 -6.80
C SER A 64 0.88 -1.31 -5.31
N TYR A 65 2.07 -0.85 -4.95
CA TYR A 65 2.48 -0.69 -3.56
C TYR A 65 2.75 0.77 -3.26
N VAL A 66 2.43 1.19 -2.04
CA VAL A 66 2.67 2.54 -1.55
C VAL A 66 3.22 2.47 -0.13
N GLY A 67 4.02 3.48 0.25
CA GLY A 67 4.51 3.58 1.62
C GLY A 67 3.40 3.96 2.58
N CYS A 68 3.55 3.52 3.82
CA CYS A 68 2.61 3.87 4.88
C CYS A 68 3.16 5.04 5.68
N PHE A 69 2.38 6.11 5.81
CA PHE A 69 2.74 7.29 6.58
C PHE A 69 2.09 7.32 7.97
N HIS A 70 1.24 6.33 8.27
CA HIS A 70 0.53 6.24 9.54
C HIS A 70 0.65 4.82 10.13
N PRO A 71 1.87 4.37 10.49
CA PRO A 71 2.08 2.96 10.86
C PRO A 71 1.33 2.52 12.13
N LYS A 72 0.84 3.45 12.94
CA LYS A 72 0.12 3.13 14.17
C LYS A 72 -1.39 3.08 14.03
N VAL A 73 -1.95 3.46 12.86
CA VAL A 73 -3.40 3.67 12.69
C VAL A 73 -3.95 2.91 11.48
N HIS A 74 -3.39 1.75 11.16
CA HIS A 74 -3.73 0.97 9.96
C HIS A 74 -5.20 0.55 9.87
N LYS A 75 -5.85 0.34 10.99
CA LYS A 75 -7.22 -0.16 11.01
C LYS A 75 -8.25 0.90 10.68
N GLU A 76 -7.85 2.15 10.62
CA GLU A 76 -8.74 3.29 10.44
C GLU A 76 -8.56 3.99 9.10
N CYS A 77 -7.73 3.43 8.22
CA CYS A 77 -7.37 4.08 6.98
C CYS A 77 -8.04 3.43 5.77
N TYR A 78 -8.34 4.25 4.80
CA TYR A 78 -8.85 3.83 3.50
C TYR A 78 -8.15 4.64 2.42
N PHE A 79 -8.27 4.20 1.18
CA PHE A 79 -7.58 4.84 0.06
C PHE A 79 -8.57 5.34 -0.97
N LEU A 80 -8.33 6.56 -1.43
CA LEU A 80 -9.03 7.13 -2.58
C LEU A 80 -8.08 7.03 -3.76
N ILE A 81 -8.53 6.43 -4.86
CA ILE A 81 -7.67 6.16 -6.01
C ILE A 81 -8.32 6.70 -7.27
N CYS A 82 -7.61 7.55 -8.01
CA CYS A 82 -8.09 8.05 -9.29
C CYS A 82 -7.86 7.02 -10.37
N LYS A 83 -8.91 6.64 -11.08
CA LYS A 83 -8.84 5.63 -12.15
C LYS A 83 -8.12 6.16 -13.39
N ILE A 84 -7.98 7.46 -13.54
CA ILE A 84 -7.38 8.07 -14.72
C ILE A 84 -5.87 8.25 -14.54
N CYS A 85 -5.46 8.91 -13.47
CA CYS A 85 -4.03 9.25 -13.26
C CYS A 85 -3.34 8.41 -12.19
N ASN A 86 -4.07 7.52 -11.51
CA ASN A 86 -3.57 6.64 -10.44
C ASN A 86 -3.01 7.39 -9.22
N ILE A 87 -3.34 8.66 -9.07
CA ILE A 87 -3.02 9.36 -7.82
C ILE A 87 -3.82 8.72 -6.69
N TYR A 88 -3.21 8.61 -5.53
CA TYR A 88 -3.87 8.02 -4.38
C TYR A 88 -3.79 8.96 -3.18
N GLN A 89 -4.72 8.78 -2.26
CA GLN A 89 -4.73 9.50 -1.00
C GLN A 89 -5.10 8.53 0.11
N GLU A 90 -4.25 8.44 1.14
CA GLU A 90 -4.56 7.67 2.34
C GLU A 90 -5.36 8.55 3.28
N CYS A 91 -6.53 8.08 3.67
CA CYS A 91 -7.43 8.81 4.56
C CYS A 91 -7.70 7.96 5.79
N CYS A 92 -7.72 8.57 6.97
CA CYS A 92 -7.97 7.86 8.21
C CYS A 92 -9.22 8.45 8.86
N ASP A 93 -10.23 7.61 9.11
CA ASP A 93 -11.50 8.01 9.69
C ASP A 93 -11.97 6.93 10.67
N LYS A 94 -11.82 7.24 11.95
CA LYS A 94 -12.17 6.32 13.03
C LYS A 94 -13.65 5.95 13.00
N ASN A 95 -14.52 6.91 12.74
CA ASN A 95 -15.97 6.67 12.74
C ASN A 95 -16.39 5.71 11.64
N LEU A 96 -15.77 5.83 10.46
CA LEU A 96 -16.08 4.96 9.33
C LEU A 96 -15.76 3.50 9.66
N THR A 97 -14.57 3.23 10.18
CA THR A 97 -14.14 1.87 10.49
C THR A 97 -14.92 1.30 11.67
N GLU A 98 -15.26 2.10 12.67
CA GLU A 98 -16.11 1.67 13.77
C GLU A 98 -17.49 1.25 13.29
N ASN A 99 -18.07 1.98 12.34
CA ASN A 99 -19.36 1.64 11.77
C ASN A 99 -19.32 0.30 11.02
N ILE A 100 -18.23 0.05 10.30
CA ILE A 100 -18.03 -1.22 9.60
C ILE A 100 -17.95 -2.37 10.61
N PHE A 101 -17.19 -2.19 11.69
CA PHE A 101 -17.03 -3.21 12.73
C PHE A 101 -18.37 -3.49 13.44
N LYS A 102 -19.13 -2.45 13.74
CA LYS A 102 -20.46 -2.59 14.37
C LYS A 102 -21.43 -3.35 13.45
N SER A 103 -21.39 -3.04 12.16
CA SER A 103 -22.24 -3.72 11.18
C SER A 103 -21.89 -5.20 11.10
N ALA A 104 -20.61 -5.54 11.11
CA ALA A 104 -20.16 -6.93 11.10
C ALA A 104 -20.59 -7.67 12.38
N ASN A 105 -20.43 -7.02 13.54
CA ASN A 105 -20.82 -7.60 14.83
C ASN A 105 -22.31 -7.94 14.90
N LYS A 106 -23.16 -7.13 14.28
CA LYS A 106 -24.61 -7.40 14.23
C LYS A 106 -24.92 -8.67 13.45
N ARG A 107 -24.00 -9.16 12.65
CA ARG A 107 -24.13 -10.38 11.87
C ARG A 107 -23.30 -11.52 12.44
N ASP A 108 -22.90 -11.40 13.71
CA ASP A 108 -22.06 -12.38 14.41
C ASP A 108 -20.74 -12.63 13.69
N PHE A 109 -20.18 -11.59 13.10
CA PHE A 109 -18.94 -11.65 12.32
C PHE A 109 -17.85 -10.85 13.01
N ILE A 110 -16.71 -11.49 13.29
CA ILE A 110 -15.54 -10.83 13.91
C ILE A 110 -14.56 -10.45 12.81
N VAL A 111 -14.28 -9.15 12.69
CA VAL A 111 -13.38 -8.63 11.65
C VAL A 111 -11.92 -8.82 12.09
N SER A 112 -11.13 -9.49 11.26
CA SER A 112 -9.70 -9.65 11.49
C SER A 112 -8.89 -8.54 10.81
N ASN A 113 -9.30 -8.14 9.62
CA ASN A 113 -8.59 -7.15 8.82
C ASN A 113 -9.57 -6.43 7.89
N THR A 114 -9.31 -5.16 7.64
CA THR A 114 -10.14 -4.34 6.75
C THR A 114 -9.24 -3.68 5.72
N THR A 115 -9.58 -3.87 4.44
CA THR A 115 -8.95 -3.15 3.35
C THR A 115 -10.05 -2.43 2.58
N LEU A 116 -9.96 -1.11 2.50
CA LEU A 116 -10.97 -0.30 1.83
C LEU A 116 -10.32 0.60 0.80
N GLU A 117 -10.65 0.37 -0.46
CA GLU A 117 -10.17 1.15 -1.59
C GLU A 117 -11.38 1.71 -2.34
N ILE A 118 -11.39 3.01 -2.53
CA ILE A 118 -12.47 3.71 -3.22
C ILE A 118 -11.93 4.26 -4.53
N GLU A 119 -12.48 3.80 -5.63
CA GLU A 119 -12.08 4.24 -6.97
C GLU A 119 -12.98 5.37 -7.45
N GLY A 120 -12.38 6.34 -8.10
CA GLY A 120 -13.13 7.47 -8.63
C GLY A 120 -12.25 8.34 -9.51
N HIS A 121 -12.55 9.61 -9.55
CA HIS A 121 -11.79 10.58 -10.33
C HIS A 121 -11.35 11.74 -9.43
N CYS A 122 -10.07 12.07 -9.49
CA CYS A 122 -9.58 13.22 -8.73
C CYS A 122 -10.05 14.52 -9.37
N ASN A 123 -9.96 15.60 -8.62
CA ASN A 123 -10.47 16.89 -9.05
C ASN A 123 -9.84 17.36 -10.38
N ASP A 124 -8.54 17.14 -10.55
CA ASP A 124 -7.86 17.53 -11.78
C ASP A 124 -8.34 16.74 -12.99
N CYS A 125 -8.70 15.48 -12.81
CA CYS A 125 -9.20 14.64 -13.91
C CYS A 125 -10.66 14.92 -14.26
N ILE A 126 -11.47 15.33 -13.28
CA ILE A 126 -12.87 15.68 -13.51
C ILE A 126 -12.97 16.93 -14.37
N GLN A 127 -12.05 17.89 -14.20
CA GLN A 127 -12.10 19.19 -14.88
C GLN A 127 -11.54 19.14 -16.32
N LYS A 128 -11.06 18.01 -16.77
CA LYS A 128 -10.52 17.89 -18.14
C LYS A 128 -11.56 17.41 -19.14
#